data_c3136e790b6c1d1331aab36f79fcecdc
#
_entry.id   c3136e790b6c1d1331aab36f79fcecdc
#
_cell.length_a   1.000
_cell.length_b   1.000
_cell.length_c   1.000
_cell.angle_alpha   90.00
_cell.angle_beta   90.00
_cell.angle_gamma   90.00
#
_symmetry.space_group_name_H-M   'P 1'
#
loop_
_entity.id
_entity.type
_entity.pdbx_description
1 polymer ?
#
loop_
_entity_poly.entity_id
_entity_poly.type
_entity_poly.pdbx_seq_one_letter_code
_entity_poly.pdbx_strand_id
1 'polypeptide(L)'
;MTHDGRLDEWIKELENKSFQNNTFDRRAFIQGAGKIAGLSLGLAIAQSIGAFEVNAAPKFSNYPFTLGVASGDPLSDSVILWTRLAPDLLNGGGMPKQAVPVKWEIAADEHFRHIVKRGTEMAKPNLGHSVHVEADGLKPNKVYYYRFKSGHELSPVGRTKTLPAPGADVSAMTFAFASCQQYEHGYYTAYKHMAKEKLDLVFHLGDYIYEYGPNEYVSKTGNVRTHSSAEVYTLSDYRNRHAQYRSDANLKAAHAAFPWVVTWDDHEVENNYANVIPEKGQSVEAFVLRRAAAYQAYYEHMPLRRMSLPNGPDMRLYRQFSYGNLASFNVLDTRQYRDDQANGDGNKPPSDEWRDPKRTLMGTEQEQWLFGNLAASKAKWNVLAQQIFFAQWNFGTTANPIYSMDSWDGYPAQRERVINFIKSKNLNNVIVLTGDVHASWASNLHTDFNQTNSKIFGAEFVGTSITSGGNGADKRADTDQILKQNPHIKFFNDYRGYVRCTVTPAQWRADYRVVPYVTEPGAEVSTRASFIYQKDQTGIRKVSQAAVAGGVKQSNEVEEDRFFAHNNAHEKQMRKKRAKISQ
;
A
#
# COMPACT_ATOMS: atom_id res chain seq x y z
N MET A 1 -33.60 18.36 -13.89
CA MET A 1 -32.64 17.48 -14.56
C MET A 1 -31.70 16.93 -13.48
N THR A 2 -31.74 15.66 -13.27
CA THR A 2 -30.98 14.96 -12.23
C THR A 2 -29.48 14.95 -12.56
N HIS A 3 -28.63 14.88 -11.56
CA HIS A 3 -27.15 14.92 -11.68
C HIS A 3 -26.60 13.81 -12.61
N ASP A 4 -27.28 12.67 -12.73
CA ASP A 4 -26.97 11.54 -13.62
C ASP A 4 -27.07 11.89 -15.12
N GLY A 5 -28.10 12.66 -15.55
CA GLY A 5 -28.30 12.93 -16.97
C GLY A 5 -27.22 13.76 -17.66
N ARG A 6 -26.44 14.57 -16.88
CA ARG A 6 -25.33 15.36 -17.43
C ARG A 6 -24.04 14.56 -17.58
N LEU A 7 -23.86 13.54 -16.77
CA LEU A 7 -22.71 12.63 -16.87
C LEU A 7 -22.86 11.74 -18.11
N ASP A 8 -24.06 11.22 -18.34
CA ASP A 8 -24.38 10.40 -19.53
C ASP A 8 -24.28 11.20 -20.85
N GLU A 9 -24.69 12.47 -20.86
CA GLU A 9 -24.50 13.35 -22.02
C GLU A 9 -23.03 13.63 -22.30
N TRP A 10 -22.25 13.88 -21.28
CA TRP A 10 -20.80 14.12 -21.38
C TRP A 10 -20.01 12.87 -21.79
N ILE A 11 -20.36 11.69 -21.27
CA ILE A 11 -19.80 10.40 -21.70
C ILE A 11 -20.08 10.18 -23.19
N LYS A 12 -21.31 10.39 -23.65
CA LYS A 12 -21.66 10.31 -25.08
C LYS A 12 -20.93 11.32 -25.96
N GLU A 13 -20.66 12.52 -25.45
CA GLU A 13 -19.88 13.53 -26.17
C GLU A 13 -18.42 13.15 -26.31
N LEU A 14 -17.84 12.49 -25.30
CA LEU A 14 -16.48 11.94 -25.33
C LEU A 14 -16.38 10.74 -26.27
N GLU A 15 -17.32 9.83 -26.22
CA GLU A 15 -17.40 8.68 -27.15
C GLU A 15 -17.46 9.14 -28.60
N ASN A 16 -18.27 10.15 -28.92
CA ASN A 16 -18.35 10.72 -30.27
C ASN A 16 -17.08 11.44 -30.72
N LYS A 17 -16.31 12.05 -29.81
CA LYS A 17 -15.04 12.71 -30.13
C LYS A 17 -13.89 11.71 -30.31
N SER A 18 -13.90 10.57 -29.60
CA SER A 18 -12.87 9.54 -29.73
C SER A 18 -12.95 8.75 -31.04
N PHE A 19 -14.15 8.62 -31.63
CA PHE A 19 -14.34 7.96 -32.92
C PHE A 19 -13.88 8.80 -34.14
N GLN A 20 -13.70 10.11 -33.99
CA GLN A 20 -13.35 10.98 -35.13
C GLN A 20 -11.87 11.30 -35.29
N ASN A 21 -11.04 11.08 -34.27
CA ASN A 21 -9.59 11.35 -34.33
C ASN A 21 -8.79 10.27 -33.58
N ASN A 22 -7.99 9.52 -34.32
CA ASN A 22 -7.07 8.47 -33.82
C ASN A 22 -5.92 9.01 -32.92
N THR A 23 -6.04 10.19 -32.33
CA THR A 23 -5.07 10.78 -31.40
C THR A 23 -5.77 11.21 -30.13
N PHE A 24 -5.66 10.39 -29.10
CA PHE A 24 -6.15 10.70 -27.76
C PHE A 24 -5.26 11.78 -27.12
N ASP A 25 -5.78 13.00 -26.94
CA ASP A 25 -5.10 14.06 -26.20
C ASP A 25 -5.35 13.90 -24.69
N ARG A 26 -4.41 13.21 -24.04
CA ARG A 26 -4.39 12.98 -22.58
C ARG A 26 -4.55 14.27 -21.77
N ARG A 27 -3.98 15.38 -22.24
CA ARG A 27 -4.00 16.67 -21.53
C ARG A 27 -5.36 17.33 -21.55
N ALA A 28 -6.05 17.28 -22.68
CA ALA A 28 -7.40 17.82 -22.83
C ALA A 28 -8.43 17.00 -22.03
N PHE A 29 -8.25 15.68 -21.96
CA PHE A 29 -9.12 14.79 -21.17
C PHE A 29 -8.94 15.01 -19.66
N ILE A 30 -7.71 15.05 -19.15
CA ILE A 30 -7.42 15.30 -17.74
C ILE A 30 -7.92 16.70 -17.31
N GLN A 31 -7.78 17.70 -18.16
CA GLN A 31 -8.35 19.04 -17.91
C GLN A 31 -9.87 19.05 -17.91
N GLY A 32 -10.51 18.21 -18.72
CA GLY A 32 -11.95 18.02 -18.74
C GLY A 32 -12.48 17.34 -17.48
N ALA A 33 -11.87 16.21 -17.11
CA ALA A 33 -12.21 15.45 -15.92
C ALA A 33 -11.92 16.24 -14.62
N GLY A 34 -10.81 16.97 -14.57
CA GLY A 34 -10.46 17.87 -13.46
C GLY A 34 -11.46 19.01 -13.29
N LYS A 35 -12.04 19.55 -14.37
CA LYS A 35 -13.07 20.60 -14.29
C LYS A 35 -14.40 20.08 -13.74
N ILE A 36 -14.77 18.84 -13.99
CA ILE A 36 -16.00 18.23 -13.47
C ILE A 36 -15.83 17.88 -11.99
N ALA A 37 -14.71 17.31 -11.61
CA ALA A 37 -14.37 17.06 -10.20
C ALA A 37 -14.20 18.39 -9.42
N GLY A 38 -13.56 19.39 -10.02
CA GLY A 38 -13.40 20.73 -9.45
C GLY A 38 -14.73 21.50 -9.30
N LEU A 39 -15.67 21.33 -10.22
CA LEU A 39 -17.02 21.92 -10.11
C LEU A 39 -17.84 21.28 -8.99
N SER A 40 -17.75 19.97 -8.77
CA SER A 40 -18.44 19.30 -7.66
C SER A 40 -17.82 19.65 -6.30
N LEU A 41 -16.49 19.79 -6.21
CA LEU A 41 -15.81 20.26 -5.01
C LEU A 41 -15.95 21.77 -4.79
N GLY A 42 -15.83 22.58 -5.85
CA GLY A 42 -15.95 24.04 -5.78
C GLY A 42 -17.35 24.51 -5.38
N LEU A 43 -18.42 23.87 -5.87
CA LEU A 43 -19.80 24.12 -5.46
C LEU A 43 -20.07 23.69 -4.01
N ALA A 44 -19.47 22.59 -3.55
CA ALA A 44 -19.58 22.15 -2.17
C ALA A 44 -18.88 23.09 -1.18
N ILE A 45 -17.75 23.69 -1.58
CA ILE A 45 -17.02 24.68 -0.76
C ILE A 45 -17.73 26.03 -0.72
N ALA A 46 -18.32 26.49 -1.84
CA ALA A 46 -19.03 27.76 -1.89
C ALA A 46 -20.36 27.76 -1.12
N GLN A 47 -21.01 26.62 -0.96
CA GLN A 47 -22.23 26.49 -0.16
C GLN A 47 -22.00 26.30 1.35
N SER A 48 -20.78 26.13 1.81
CA SER A 48 -20.45 25.85 3.21
C SER A 48 -20.02 27.06 4.05
N ILE A 49 -20.14 28.30 3.51
CA ILE A 49 -19.87 29.55 4.28
C ILE A 49 -21.16 30.09 4.92
N GLY A 50 -22.15 29.26 5.18
CA GLY A 50 -23.24 29.59 6.06
C GLY A 50 -22.84 29.42 7.53
N ALA A 51 -23.11 30.38 8.37
CA ALA A 51 -22.90 30.30 9.82
C ALA A 51 -23.58 29.03 10.37
N PHE A 52 -22.79 28.06 10.82
CA PHE A 52 -23.31 26.85 11.46
C PHE A 52 -23.67 27.18 12.91
N GLU A 53 -24.95 27.26 13.19
CA GLU A 53 -25.46 27.17 14.56
C GLU A 53 -25.17 25.75 15.10
N VAL A 54 -24.18 25.64 15.97
CA VAL A 54 -23.89 24.39 16.69
C VAL A 54 -24.81 24.32 17.91
N ASN A 55 -26.07 23.92 17.71
CA ASN A 55 -27.09 24.00 18.75
C ASN A 55 -27.51 22.68 19.42
N ALA A 56 -26.96 21.52 19.06
CA ALA A 56 -27.18 20.28 19.82
C ALA A 56 -25.98 19.35 19.67
N ALA A 57 -25.64 18.60 20.73
CA ALA A 57 -24.69 17.52 20.64
C ALA A 57 -25.18 16.48 19.61
N PRO A 58 -24.34 16.05 18.63
CA PRO A 58 -24.76 15.08 17.63
C PRO A 58 -25.23 13.80 18.32
N LYS A 59 -26.39 13.29 17.89
CA LYS A 59 -26.94 12.01 18.34
C LYS A 59 -26.71 10.98 17.23
N PHE A 60 -26.25 9.81 17.62
CA PHE A 60 -25.97 8.70 16.70
C PHE A 60 -26.97 7.55 16.96
N SER A 61 -27.32 6.80 15.92
CA SER A 61 -28.15 5.58 16.03
C SER A 61 -27.42 4.47 16.75
N ASN A 62 -26.09 4.38 16.54
CA ASN A 62 -25.17 3.43 17.14
C ASN A 62 -23.84 4.11 17.42
N TYR A 63 -22.90 3.41 18.09
CA TYR A 63 -21.54 3.88 18.31
C TYR A 63 -20.85 4.31 17.00
N PRO A 64 -20.38 5.57 16.86
CA PRO A 64 -19.93 6.09 15.58
C PRO A 64 -18.48 5.75 15.22
N PHE A 65 -17.60 5.44 16.21
CA PHE A 65 -16.16 5.19 15.97
C PHE A 65 -15.89 3.71 15.67
N THR A 66 -16.75 3.06 14.89
CA THR A 66 -16.69 1.62 14.58
C THR A 66 -15.41 1.20 13.87
N LEU A 67 -14.81 2.10 13.08
CA LEU A 67 -13.56 1.88 12.35
C LEU A 67 -12.30 2.18 13.18
N GLY A 68 -12.48 2.52 14.46
CA GLY A 68 -11.39 2.83 15.37
C GLY A 68 -10.67 4.14 15.06
N VAL A 69 -9.42 4.19 15.42
CA VAL A 69 -8.53 5.35 15.24
C VAL A 69 -7.24 4.94 14.55
N ALA A 70 -6.57 5.88 13.91
CA ALA A 70 -5.25 5.69 13.34
C ALA A 70 -4.42 6.98 13.43
N SER A 71 -3.11 6.84 13.34
CA SER A 71 -2.22 7.96 13.07
C SER A 71 -1.27 7.61 11.93
N GLY A 72 -0.77 8.63 11.24
CA GLY A 72 0.14 8.40 10.11
C GLY A 72 0.94 9.62 9.70
N ASP A 73 1.72 9.43 8.67
CA ASP A 73 2.59 10.45 8.08
C ASP A 73 3.32 11.30 9.14
N PRO A 74 4.03 10.66 10.10
CA PRO A 74 4.70 11.37 11.17
C PRO A 74 5.84 12.23 10.62
N LEU A 75 5.95 13.46 11.14
CA LEU A 75 7.11 14.33 11.00
C LEU A 75 7.73 14.58 12.37
N SER A 76 8.79 15.38 12.43
CA SER A 76 9.46 15.66 13.71
C SER A 76 8.61 16.50 14.66
N ASP A 77 7.68 17.26 14.14
CA ASP A 77 6.86 18.22 14.89
C ASP A 77 5.36 18.03 14.71
N SER A 78 4.94 17.03 13.96
CA SER A 78 3.53 16.81 13.63
C SER A 78 3.23 15.37 13.26
N VAL A 79 1.93 15.02 13.34
CA VAL A 79 1.41 13.71 12.95
C VAL A 79 -0.04 13.85 12.47
N ILE A 80 -0.47 12.98 11.58
CA ILE A 80 -1.90 12.89 11.25
C ILE A 80 -2.59 12.01 12.27
N LEU A 81 -3.70 12.50 12.82
CA LEU A 81 -4.64 11.71 13.59
C LEU A 81 -5.89 11.49 12.75
N TRP A 82 -6.38 10.26 12.71
CA TRP A 82 -7.47 9.84 11.86
C TRP A 82 -8.55 9.09 12.63
N THR A 83 -9.79 9.35 12.27
CA THR A 83 -10.96 8.51 12.55
C THR A 83 -12.01 8.72 11.46
N ARG A 84 -13.07 7.89 11.46
CA ARG A 84 -14.25 8.07 10.62
C ARG A 84 -15.50 7.78 11.42
N LEU A 85 -16.51 8.63 11.31
CA LEU A 85 -17.82 8.38 11.90
C LEU A 85 -18.62 7.46 10.97
N ALA A 86 -18.94 6.26 11.45
CA ALA A 86 -19.66 5.24 10.67
C ALA A 86 -20.53 4.35 11.58
N PRO A 87 -21.64 4.87 12.14
CA PRO A 87 -22.52 4.07 13.01
C PRO A 87 -23.19 2.89 12.30
N ASP A 88 -23.31 2.92 10.96
CA ASP A 88 -23.69 1.78 10.11
C ASP A 88 -22.53 1.44 9.17
N LEU A 89 -21.73 0.48 9.58
CA LEU A 89 -20.40 0.19 9.05
C LEU A 89 -20.37 -0.08 7.54
N LEU A 90 -21.31 -0.89 7.03
CA LEU A 90 -21.27 -1.45 5.67
C LEU A 90 -22.34 -0.87 4.73
N ASN A 91 -23.16 0.06 5.23
CA ASN A 91 -24.21 0.70 4.44
C ASN A 91 -23.98 2.22 4.30
N GLY A 92 -22.82 2.59 3.80
CA GLY A 92 -22.46 4.00 3.57
C GLY A 92 -22.10 4.79 4.84
N GLY A 93 -21.98 4.13 5.98
CA GLY A 93 -21.59 4.74 7.26
C GLY A 93 -22.76 5.23 8.13
N GLY A 94 -23.98 5.39 7.61
CA GLY A 94 -25.17 5.75 8.40
C GLY A 94 -25.17 7.17 8.97
N MET A 95 -24.35 8.07 8.42
CA MET A 95 -24.25 9.46 8.87
C MET A 95 -25.22 10.39 8.13
N PRO A 96 -25.70 11.49 8.76
CA PRO A 96 -26.54 12.48 8.12
C PRO A 96 -25.78 13.25 7.03
N LYS A 97 -26.52 13.85 6.07
CA LYS A 97 -25.95 14.67 4.98
C LYS A 97 -25.43 16.06 5.44
N GLN A 98 -24.95 16.16 6.67
CA GLN A 98 -24.42 17.40 7.24
C GLN A 98 -23.08 17.15 7.93
N ALA A 99 -22.28 18.20 8.05
CA ALA A 99 -21.01 18.13 8.78
C ALA A 99 -21.24 17.95 10.28
N VAL A 100 -20.44 17.10 10.92
CA VAL A 100 -20.55 16.77 12.33
C VAL A 100 -19.25 17.14 13.06
N PRO A 101 -19.30 17.91 14.17
CA PRO A 101 -18.11 18.28 14.92
C PRO A 101 -17.54 17.08 15.67
N VAL A 102 -16.22 16.91 15.54
CA VAL A 102 -15.44 15.89 16.24
C VAL A 102 -14.31 16.60 17.00
N LYS A 103 -14.38 16.57 18.30
CA LYS A 103 -13.29 17.04 19.18
C LYS A 103 -12.18 16.01 19.21
N TRP A 104 -10.95 16.48 19.28
CA TRP A 104 -9.78 15.63 19.43
C TRP A 104 -8.85 16.15 20.51
N GLU A 105 -8.14 15.22 21.15
CA GLU A 105 -7.14 15.50 22.17
C GLU A 105 -5.90 14.66 21.91
N ILE A 106 -4.73 15.27 22.14
CA ILE A 106 -3.44 14.59 22.17
C ILE A 106 -2.78 14.86 23.51
N ALA A 107 -2.28 13.81 24.16
CA ALA A 107 -1.72 13.84 25.51
C ALA A 107 -0.33 13.21 25.56
N ALA A 108 0.47 13.59 26.57
CA ALA A 108 1.77 13.00 26.83
C ALA A 108 1.68 11.66 27.58
N ASP A 109 0.51 11.28 28.07
CA ASP A 109 0.25 10.05 28.82
C ASP A 109 -1.09 9.41 28.41
N GLU A 110 -1.19 8.09 28.56
CA GLU A 110 -2.34 7.28 28.14
C GLU A 110 -3.64 7.57 28.92
N HIS A 111 -3.52 8.16 30.11
CA HIS A 111 -4.66 8.54 30.96
C HIS A 111 -5.15 9.96 30.72
N PHE A 112 -4.56 10.68 29.76
CA PHE A 112 -4.92 12.07 29.40
C PHE A 112 -4.86 13.05 30.56
N ARG A 113 -3.93 12.87 31.50
CA ARG A 113 -3.68 13.81 32.61
C ARG A 113 -2.93 15.06 32.12
N HIS A 114 -2.09 14.90 31.08
CA HIS A 114 -1.28 15.96 30.49
C HIS A 114 -1.66 16.16 29.03
N ILE A 115 -2.73 16.91 28.80
CA ILE A 115 -3.16 17.27 27.44
C ILE A 115 -2.14 18.24 26.85
N VAL A 116 -1.56 17.86 25.71
CA VAL A 116 -0.59 18.68 24.97
C VAL A 116 -1.30 19.61 23.99
N LYS A 117 -2.32 19.08 23.31
CA LYS A 117 -3.09 19.83 22.32
C LYS A 117 -4.50 19.26 22.19
N ARG A 118 -5.44 20.12 21.80
CA ARG A 118 -6.83 19.74 21.51
C ARG A 118 -7.44 20.67 20.47
N GLY A 119 -8.47 20.21 19.82
CA GLY A 119 -9.20 21.00 18.83
C GLY A 119 -10.51 20.35 18.43
N THR A 120 -11.10 20.90 17.38
CA THR A 120 -12.31 20.37 16.75
C THR A 120 -12.09 20.34 15.24
N GLU A 121 -12.42 19.22 14.60
CA GLU A 121 -12.45 19.08 13.14
C GLU A 121 -13.87 18.68 12.72
N MET A 122 -14.26 19.06 11.51
CA MET A 122 -15.59 18.76 10.99
C MET A 122 -15.56 17.51 10.13
N ALA A 123 -16.23 16.44 10.56
CA ALA A 123 -16.48 15.27 9.76
C ALA A 123 -17.52 15.60 8.67
N LYS A 124 -17.09 15.67 7.41
CA LYS A 124 -17.89 16.17 6.29
C LYS A 124 -18.46 15.03 5.42
N PRO A 125 -19.70 15.14 4.93
CA PRO A 125 -20.34 14.12 4.08
C PRO A 125 -19.57 13.81 2.80
N ASN A 126 -19.03 14.85 2.14
CA ASN A 126 -18.27 14.70 0.90
C ASN A 126 -16.93 13.95 1.07
N LEU A 127 -16.46 13.78 2.31
CA LEU A 127 -15.29 12.95 2.67
C LEU A 127 -15.71 11.74 3.51
N GLY A 128 -16.92 11.20 3.31
CA GLY A 128 -17.42 10.03 4.00
C GLY A 128 -17.43 10.13 5.52
N HIS A 129 -17.48 11.36 6.07
CA HIS A 129 -17.34 11.67 7.51
C HIS A 129 -16.01 11.20 8.11
N SER A 130 -14.95 11.11 7.32
CA SER A 130 -13.58 10.95 7.83
C SER A 130 -13.07 12.26 8.44
N VAL A 131 -12.16 12.12 9.39
CA VAL A 131 -11.50 13.21 10.10
C VAL A 131 -10.01 13.04 9.96
N HIS A 132 -9.33 14.07 9.45
CA HIS A 132 -7.88 14.14 9.32
C HIS A 132 -7.41 15.37 10.09
N VAL A 133 -6.74 15.15 11.21
CA VAL A 133 -6.17 16.24 12.02
C VAL A 133 -4.67 16.29 11.79
N GLU A 134 -4.17 17.36 11.20
CA GLU A 134 -2.72 17.63 11.19
C GLU A 134 -2.31 18.22 12.53
N ALA A 135 -1.95 17.36 13.49
CA ALA A 135 -1.53 17.77 14.83
C ALA A 135 -0.06 18.22 14.78
N ASP A 136 0.16 19.52 14.73
CA ASP A 136 1.46 20.20 14.68
C ASP A 136 1.97 20.69 16.04
N GLY A 137 3.17 21.29 16.10
CA GLY A 137 3.76 21.87 17.30
C GLY A 137 4.14 20.84 18.37
N LEU A 138 4.30 19.58 17.98
CA LEU A 138 4.74 18.50 18.86
C LEU A 138 6.26 18.47 19.00
N LYS A 139 6.76 17.87 20.08
CA LYS A 139 8.20 17.68 20.28
C LYS A 139 8.69 16.49 19.45
N PRO A 140 9.91 16.55 18.85
CA PRO A 140 10.46 15.46 18.08
C PRO A 140 10.81 14.24 18.92
N ASN A 141 10.73 13.05 18.29
CA ASN A 141 11.04 11.75 18.87
C ASN A 141 10.28 11.46 20.18
N LYS A 142 9.00 11.84 20.23
CA LYS A 142 8.14 11.68 21.41
C LYS A 142 6.93 10.82 21.12
N VAL A 143 6.58 9.98 22.09
CA VAL A 143 5.33 9.21 22.10
C VAL A 143 4.23 10.11 22.64
N TYR A 144 3.06 9.99 22.01
CA TYR A 144 1.82 10.66 22.40
C TYR A 144 0.66 9.67 22.34
N TYR A 145 -0.43 10.02 23.03
CA TYR A 145 -1.71 9.32 23.02
C TYR A 145 -2.79 10.27 22.52
N TYR A 146 -3.75 9.76 21.76
CA TYR A 146 -4.79 10.59 21.19
C TYR A 146 -6.15 9.89 21.22
N ARG A 147 -7.22 10.67 21.20
CA ARG A 147 -8.60 10.22 21.14
C ARG A 147 -9.49 11.26 20.50
N PHE A 148 -10.67 10.81 20.08
CA PHE A 148 -11.71 11.65 19.51
C PHE A 148 -12.98 11.58 20.33
N LYS A 149 -13.79 12.65 20.27
CA LYS A 149 -15.10 12.73 20.90
C LYS A 149 -16.09 13.42 19.98
N SER A 150 -17.27 12.81 19.77
CA SER A 150 -18.38 13.42 19.05
C SER A 150 -19.67 13.20 19.84
N GLY A 151 -20.39 14.27 20.15
CA GLY A 151 -21.51 14.20 21.12
C GLY A 151 -21.03 13.66 22.47
N HIS A 152 -21.66 12.58 22.92
CA HIS A 152 -21.31 11.88 24.16
C HIS A 152 -20.32 10.72 23.91
N GLU A 153 -20.14 10.32 22.66
CA GLU A 153 -19.32 9.17 22.29
C GLU A 153 -17.83 9.50 22.28
N LEU A 154 -17.04 8.57 22.83
CA LEU A 154 -15.58 8.63 22.90
C LEU A 154 -14.97 7.50 22.07
N SER A 155 -13.96 7.81 21.27
CA SER A 155 -13.22 6.80 20.50
C SER A 155 -12.31 5.95 21.40
N PRO A 156 -11.79 4.80 20.89
CA PRO A 156 -10.62 4.17 21.50
C PRO A 156 -9.45 5.17 21.60
N VAL A 157 -8.50 4.86 22.48
CA VAL A 157 -7.23 5.59 22.58
C VAL A 157 -6.27 5.03 21.55
N GLY A 158 -5.63 5.92 20.79
CA GLY A 158 -4.51 5.58 19.92
C GLY A 158 -3.18 6.07 20.52
N ARG A 159 -2.11 5.38 20.18
CA ARG A 159 -0.72 5.77 20.46
C ARG A 159 -0.05 6.18 19.16
N THR A 160 0.73 7.25 19.20
CA THR A 160 1.51 7.74 18.07
C THR A 160 2.91 8.17 18.49
N LYS A 161 3.78 8.43 17.53
CA LYS A 161 5.15 8.90 17.76
C LYS A 161 5.56 9.88 16.67
N THR A 162 6.14 11.01 17.05
CA THR A 162 6.82 11.92 16.12
C THR A 162 8.20 11.37 15.73
N LEU A 163 8.66 11.72 14.54
CA LEU A 163 10.02 11.36 14.10
C LEU A 163 11.07 12.19 14.85
N PRO A 164 12.33 11.74 14.92
CA PRO A 164 13.45 12.57 15.33
C PRO A 164 13.59 13.80 14.43
N ALA A 165 14.14 14.88 14.95
CA ALA A 165 14.41 16.07 14.16
C ALA A 165 15.34 15.75 12.95
N PRO A 166 15.15 16.41 11.79
CA PRO A 166 16.03 16.21 10.64
C PRO A 166 17.50 16.43 11.04
N GLY A 167 18.37 15.50 10.63
CA GLY A 167 19.80 15.56 10.95
C GLY A 167 20.18 15.16 12.38
N ALA A 168 19.24 14.95 13.29
CA ALA A 168 19.54 14.48 14.63
C ALA A 168 20.22 13.11 14.63
N ASP A 169 21.22 12.93 15.48
CA ASP A 169 21.88 11.63 15.68
C ASP A 169 20.91 10.64 16.34
N VAL A 170 20.71 9.52 15.68
CA VAL A 170 19.82 8.46 16.15
C VAL A 170 20.56 7.15 16.21
N SER A 171 20.55 6.51 17.36
CA SER A 171 21.27 5.23 17.60
C SER A 171 20.55 4.02 17.02
N ALA A 172 19.21 4.02 17.01
CA ALA A 172 18.43 2.92 16.48
C ALA A 172 17.00 3.35 16.11
N MET A 173 16.39 2.56 15.21
CA MET A 173 14.99 2.60 14.84
C MET A 173 14.48 1.17 14.73
N THR A 174 13.26 0.92 15.18
CA THR A 174 12.57 -0.36 14.94
C THR A 174 11.22 -0.09 14.30
N PHE A 175 10.97 -0.71 13.16
CA PHE A 175 9.70 -0.58 12.44
C PHE A 175 9.29 -1.92 11.83
N ALA A 176 8.05 -2.03 11.39
CA ALA A 176 7.58 -3.15 10.60
C ALA A 176 7.05 -2.69 9.25
N PHE A 177 7.07 -3.60 8.26
CA PHE A 177 6.31 -3.40 7.04
C PHE A 177 5.48 -4.64 6.70
N ALA A 178 4.33 -4.40 6.06
CA ALA A 178 3.35 -5.40 5.70
C ALA A 178 2.67 -5.00 4.38
N SER A 179 2.00 -5.94 3.73
CA SER A 179 1.21 -5.74 2.51
C SER A 179 0.19 -6.87 2.32
N CYS A 180 -0.68 -6.77 1.34
CA CYS A 180 -1.44 -7.88 0.77
C CYS A 180 -2.32 -8.60 1.80
N GLN A 181 -3.41 -7.94 2.22
CA GLN A 181 -4.26 -8.43 3.30
C GLN A 181 -5.66 -8.84 2.80
N GLN A 182 -5.73 -9.71 1.77
CA GLN A 182 -7.01 -10.18 1.24
C GLN A 182 -7.93 -10.74 2.35
N TYR A 183 -9.10 -10.10 2.50
CA TYR A 183 -10.00 -10.34 3.63
C TYR A 183 -10.52 -11.78 3.67
N GLU A 184 -10.88 -12.33 2.51
CA GLU A 184 -11.48 -13.65 2.44
C GLU A 184 -10.50 -14.78 2.76
N HIS A 185 -9.18 -14.57 2.51
CA HIS A 185 -8.17 -15.63 2.59
C HIS A 185 -7.75 -16.00 4.01
N GLY A 186 -8.02 -15.14 5.02
CA GLY A 186 -7.54 -15.44 6.36
C GLY A 186 -7.89 -14.40 7.41
N TYR A 187 -7.63 -14.77 8.68
CA TYR A 187 -7.74 -13.88 9.82
C TYR A 187 -6.44 -13.08 10.02
N TYR A 188 -6.56 -11.84 10.46
CA TYR A 188 -5.43 -10.91 10.62
C TYR A 188 -4.62 -11.14 11.91
N THR A 189 -4.31 -12.41 12.20
CA THR A 189 -3.57 -12.82 13.40
C THR A 189 -2.18 -12.17 13.45
N ALA A 190 -1.53 -11.96 12.30
CA ALA A 190 -0.25 -11.27 12.21
C ALA A 190 -0.32 -9.85 12.80
N TYR A 191 -1.38 -9.09 12.56
CA TYR A 191 -1.56 -7.76 13.15
C TYR A 191 -1.79 -7.78 14.66
N LYS A 192 -2.42 -8.85 15.22
CA LYS A 192 -2.50 -9.04 16.67
C LYS A 192 -1.12 -9.11 17.32
N HIS A 193 -0.18 -9.77 16.67
CA HIS A 193 1.20 -9.86 17.14
C HIS A 193 1.96 -8.57 16.89
N MET A 194 1.81 -7.96 15.71
CA MET A 194 2.44 -6.68 15.38
C MET A 194 2.06 -5.59 16.39
N ALA A 195 0.79 -5.50 16.78
CA ALA A 195 0.31 -4.51 17.75
C ALA A 195 1.01 -4.60 19.14
N LYS A 196 1.63 -5.73 19.46
CA LYS A 196 2.37 -5.96 20.70
C LYS A 196 3.88 -5.74 20.58
N GLU A 197 4.39 -5.51 19.38
CA GLU A 197 5.80 -5.20 19.15
C GLU A 197 6.14 -3.79 19.66
N LYS A 198 7.43 -3.51 19.85
CA LYS A 198 7.92 -2.17 20.20
C LYS A 198 8.41 -1.46 18.93
N LEU A 199 7.48 -0.87 18.18
CA LEU A 199 7.78 -0.21 16.91
C LEU A 199 7.70 1.31 17.03
N ASP A 200 8.51 1.98 16.22
CA ASP A 200 8.46 3.42 16.00
C ASP A 200 7.38 3.80 14.99
N LEU A 201 7.21 2.97 13.94
CA LEU A 201 6.19 3.14 12.91
C LEU A 201 5.96 1.83 12.13
N VAL A 202 4.93 1.81 11.28
CA VAL A 202 4.61 0.72 10.36
C VAL A 202 4.49 1.27 8.95
N PHE A 203 5.07 0.56 7.95
CA PHE A 203 4.78 0.77 6.54
C PHE A 203 3.75 -0.25 6.06
N HIS A 204 2.79 0.21 5.24
CA HIS A 204 1.94 -0.68 4.45
C HIS A 204 2.19 -0.42 2.97
N LEU A 205 2.62 -1.46 2.27
CA LEU A 205 3.17 -1.35 0.91
C LEU A 205 2.18 -1.77 -0.18
N GLY A 206 0.89 -1.62 0.07
CA GLY A 206 -0.15 -1.88 -0.91
C GLY A 206 -0.99 -3.14 -0.65
N ASP A 207 -2.04 -3.32 -1.44
CA ASP A 207 -3.06 -4.36 -1.28
C ASP A 207 -3.73 -4.30 0.10
N TYR A 208 -4.07 -3.10 0.55
CA TYR A 208 -4.80 -2.91 1.79
C TYR A 208 -6.26 -3.39 1.69
N ILE A 209 -6.84 -3.30 0.51
CA ILE A 209 -8.13 -3.93 0.16
C ILE A 209 -7.96 -4.72 -1.14
N TYR A 210 -8.96 -5.53 -1.46
CA TYR A 210 -9.10 -6.20 -2.75
C TYR A 210 -10.49 -5.89 -3.31
N GLU A 211 -10.55 -5.60 -4.61
CA GLU A 211 -11.75 -5.14 -5.31
C GLU A 211 -12.78 -6.25 -5.57
N TYR A 212 -12.35 -7.49 -5.63
CA TYR A 212 -13.13 -8.64 -6.04
C TYR A 212 -14.43 -8.85 -5.27
N GLY A 213 -15.42 -9.44 -5.94
CA GLY A 213 -16.64 -9.95 -5.31
C GLY A 213 -16.41 -11.19 -4.45
N PRO A 214 -17.46 -11.68 -3.75
CA PRO A 214 -17.37 -12.84 -2.88
C PRO A 214 -16.92 -14.10 -3.64
N ASN A 215 -15.85 -14.76 -3.17
CA ASN A 215 -15.29 -15.98 -3.76
C ASN A 215 -14.87 -15.86 -5.24
N GLU A 216 -14.60 -14.68 -5.71
CA GLU A 216 -14.02 -14.49 -7.06
C GLU A 216 -12.51 -14.74 -7.07
N TYR A 217 -11.83 -14.41 -5.98
CA TYR A 217 -10.45 -14.80 -5.73
C TYR A 217 -10.40 -15.80 -4.57
N VAL A 218 -10.14 -17.06 -4.88
CA VAL A 218 -10.12 -18.15 -3.89
C VAL A 218 -8.68 -18.60 -3.66
N SER A 219 -8.28 -18.66 -2.39
CA SER A 219 -6.95 -19.17 -2.01
C SER A 219 -6.87 -20.69 -2.13
N LYS A 220 -5.68 -21.25 -2.16
CA LYS A 220 -5.45 -22.70 -2.17
C LYS A 220 -6.03 -23.42 -0.96
N THR A 221 -6.10 -22.74 0.18
CA THR A 221 -6.63 -23.28 1.43
C THR A 221 -8.12 -22.95 1.63
N GLY A 222 -8.77 -22.44 0.59
CA GLY A 222 -10.16 -21.98 0.61
C GLY A 222 -10.28 -20.57 1.23
N ASN A 223 -11.47 -19.98 1.08
CA ASN A 223 -11.81 -18.72 1.71
C ASN A 223 -12.51 -18.98 3.04
N VAL A 224 -12.12 -18.26 4.10
CA VAL A 224 -12.63 -18.42 5.47
C VAL A 224 -13.47 -17.23 5.94
N ARG A 225 -13.49 -16.16 5.17
CA ARG A 225 -14.36 -14.98 5.30
C ARG A 225 -14.96 -14.66 3.93
N THR A 226 -15.89 -13.71 3.88
CA THR A 226 -16.59 -13.37 2.64
C THR A 226 -16.68 -11.86 2.49
N HIS A 227 -16.40 -11.33 1.30
CA HIS A 227 -16.68 -9.94 0.95
C HIS A 227 -18.18 -9.67 1.03
N SER A 228 -18.56 -8.49 1.55
CA SER A 228 -19.97 -8.12 1.77
C SER A 228 -20.69 -7.62 0.51
N SER A 229 -19.94 -7.37 -0.57
CA SER A 229 -20.46 -6.82 -1.84
C SER A 229 -19.78 -7.49 -3.02
N ALA A 230 -20.39 -7.38 -4.19
CA ALA A 230 -19.76 -7.70 -5.47
C ALA A 230 -18.46 -6.90 -5.69
N GLU A 231 -17.79 -7.11 -6.82
CA GLU A 231 -16.64 -6.30 -7.24
C GLU A 231 -16.97 -4.80 -7.14
N VAL A 232 -16.00 -4.01 -6.68
CA VAL A 232 -16.24 -2.60 -6.35
C VAL A 232 -15.90 -1.67 -7.52
N TYR A 233 -16.79 -0.73 -7.82
CA TYR A 233 -16.66 0.24 -8.91
C TYR A 233 -16.93 1.68 -8.46
N THR A 234 -17.90 1.87 -7.58
CA THR A 234 -18.34 3.21 -7.16
C THR A 234 -17.66 3.65 -5.87
N LEU A 235 -17.68 4.94 -5.58
CA LEU A 235 -17.19 5.49 -4.31
C LEU A 235 -17.85 4.83 -3.10
N SER A 236 -19.15 4.53 -3.18
CA SER A 236 -19.87 3.85 -2.11
C SER A 236 -19.34 2.42 -1.89
N ASP A 237 -19.06 1.70 -2.98
CA ASP A 237 -18.54 0.33 -2.90
C ASP A 237 -17.15 0.32 -2.26
N TYR A 238 -16.23 1.19 -2.72
CA TYR A 238 -14.89 1.32 -2.15
C TYR A 238 -14.94 1.74 -0.66
N ARG A 239 -15.82 2.67 -0.28
CA ARG A 239 -16.02 3.06 1.13
C ARG A 239 -16.45 1.87 2.00
N ASN A 240 -17.39 1.07 1.52
CA ASN A 240 -17.88 -0.12 2.23
C ASN A 240 -16.80 -1.21 2.28
N ARG A 241 -16.04 -1.41 1.21
CA ARG A 241 -14.94 -2.37 1.16
C ARG A 241 -13.84 -1.99 2.15
N HIS A 242 -13.38 -0.75 2.17
CA HIS A 242 -12.43 -0.27 3.18
C HIS A 242 -12.98 -0.42 4.60
N ALA A 243 -14.27 -0.12 4.81
CA ALA A 243 -14.92 -0.27 6.10
C ALA A 243 -14.97 -1.73 6.55
N GLN A 244 -15.24 -2.67 5.64
CA GLN A 244 -15.22 -4.10 5.92
C GLN A 244 -13.84 -4.57 6.40
N TYR A 245 -12.77 -4.23 5.68
CA TYR A 245 -11.40 -4.57 6.08
C TYR A 245 -11.05 -3.95 7.43
N ARG A 246 -11.37 -2.67 7.61
CA ARG A 246 -11.11 -1.92 8.84
C ARG A 246 -11.98 -2.36 10.02
N SER A 247 -13.04 -3.16 9.81
CA SER A 247 -13.84 -3.75 10.88
C SER A 247 -13.06 -4.77 11.71
N ASP A 248 -12.01 -5.39 11.14
CA ASP A 248 -11.19 -6.38 11.84
C ASP A 248 -10.51 -5.78 13.08
N ALA A 249 -10.70 -6.44 14.22
CA ALA A 249 -10.23 -5.99 15.52
C ALA A 249 -8.68 -5.91 15.60
N ASN A 250 -7.99 -6.86 14.97
CA ASN A 250 -6.53 -6.93 15.01
C ASN A 250 -5.91 -5.82 14.14
N LEU A 251 -6.50 -5.53 12.98
CA LEU A 251 -6.09 -4.42 12.14
C LEU A 251 -6.33 -3.07 12.84
N LYS A 252 -7.49 -2.89 13.50
CA LYS A 252 -7.75 -1.69 14.31
C LYS A 252 -6.73 -1.53 15.44
N ALA A 253 -6.39 -2.61 16.13
CA ALA A 253 -5.40 -2.59 17.21
C ALA A 253 -4.00 -2.19 16.70
N ALA A 254 -3.57 -2.71 15.56
CA ALA A 254 -2.29 -2.35 14.96
C ALA A 254 -2.24 -0.87 14.52
N HIS A 255 -3.33 -0.36 13.95
CA HIS A 255 -3.44 1.07 13.62
C HIS A 255 -3.46 1.99 14.85
N ALA A 256 -4.11 1.57 15.92
CA ALA A 256 -4.14 2.35 17.15
C ALA A 256 -2.79 2.35 17.89
N ALA A 257 -1.93 1.35 17.67
CA ALA A 257 -0.67 1.18 18.40
C ALA A 257 0.50 2.02 17.85
N PHE A 258 0.49 2.37 16.56
CA PHE A 258 1.64 3.00 15.89
C PHE A 258 1.18 4.01 14.84
N PRO A 259 2.04 5.01 14.47
CA PRO A 259 1.84 5.76 13.24
C PRO A 259 2.16 4.90 12.02
N TRP A 260 1.36 5.04 10.96
CA TRP A 260 1.51 4.30 9.70
C TRP A 260 1.94 5.23 8.57
N VAL A 261 2.78 4.70 7.69
CA VAL A 261 3.10 5.27 6.38
C VAL A 261 2.57 4.29 5.36
N VAL A 262 1.58 4.70 4.61
CA VAL A 262 0.87 3.82 3.69
C VAL A 262 1.13 4.21 2.25
N THR A 263 1.17 3.24 1.36
CA THR A 263 1.07 3.43 -0.10
C THR A 263 0.15 2.35 -0.64
N TRP A 264 -0.45 2.58 -1.81
CA TRP A 264 -1.25 1.58 -2.51
C TRP A 264 -0.39 0.72 -3.42
N ASP A 265 -0.98 -0.41 -3.87
CA ASP A 265 -0.57 -1.13 -5.07
C ASP A 265 -1.75 -1.13 -6.08
N ASP A 266 -2.05 -2.21 -6.74
CA ASP A 266 -3.11 -2.27 -7.75
C ASP A 266 -4.50 -2.52 -7.15
N HIS A 267 -4.62 -3.44 -6.20
CA HIS A 267 -5.91 -3.88 -5.66
C HIS A 267 -6.70 -2.80 -4.89
N GLU A 268 -6.08 -1.69 -4.54
CA GLU A 268 -6.82 -0.51 -4.05
C GLU A 268 -7.70 0.10 -5.14
N VAL A 269 -7.44 -0.21 -6.42
CA VAL A 269 -8.26 0.17 -7.58
C VAL A 269 -8.77 -1.07 -8.30
N GLU A 270 -7.90 -1.75 -9.05
CA GLU A 270 -8.13 -3.06 -9.67
C GLU A 270 -6.81 -3.73 -10.06
N ASN A 271 -6.82 -5.06 -10.15
CA ASN A 271 -5.67 -5.89 -10.47
C ASN A 271 -4.89 -5.39 -11.69
N ASN A 272 -3.58 -5.28 -11.53
CA ASN A 272 -2.57 -4.95 -12.56
C ASN A 272 -2.87 -3.69 -13.40
N TYR A 273 -3.68 -2.73 -12.93
CA TYR A 273 -3.88 -1.50 -13.69
C TYR A 273 -2.57 -0.72 -13.89
N ALA A 274 -2.48 -0.05 -15.02
CA ALA A 274 -1.33 0.79 -15.38
C ALA A 274 -1.80 2.21 -15.71
N ASN A 275 -1.56 3.18 -14.81
CA ASN A 275 -1.97 4.57 -15.00
C ASN A 275 -3.49 4.67 -15.27
N VAL A 276 -3.90 5.04 -16.50
CA VAL A 276 -5.31 5.13 -16.94
C VAL A 276 -5.77 3.89 -17.70
N ILE A 277 -4.95 2.86 -17.79
CA ILE A 277 -5.23 1.63 -18.52
C ILE A 277 -5.78 0.60 -17.55
N PRO A 278 -7.04 0.16 -17.74
CA PRO A 278 -7.66 -0.83 -16.88
C PRO A 278 -7.18 -2.25 -17.19
N GLU A 279 -7.51 -3.17 -16.31
CA GLU A 279 -7.60 -4.58 -16.69
C GLU A 279 -8.62 -4.75 -17.82
N LYS A 280 -8.46 -5.78 -18.63
CA LYS A 280 -9.29 -6.01 -19.83
C LYS A 280 -10.79 -6.05 -19.51
N GLY A 281 -11.59 -5.36 -20.34
CA GLY A 281 -13.05 -5.39 -20.31
C GLY A 281 -13.71 -4.10 -19.83
N GLN A 282 -12.94 -3.06 -19.50
CA GLN A 282 -13.45 -1.72 -19.18
C GLN A 282 -12.97 -0.71 -20.23
N SER A 283 -13.75 0.34 -20.48
CA SER A 283 -13.23 1.50 -21.22
C SER A 283 -12.32 2.35 -20.32
N VAL A 284 -11.38 3.07 -20.93
CA VAL A 284 -10.48 3.98 -20.20
C VAL A 284 -11.27 5.04 -19.41
N GLU A 285 -12.37 5.54 -20.00
CA GLU A 285 -13.23 6.56 -19.37
C GLU A 285 -13.91 6.02 -18.11
N ALA A 286 -14.49 4.83 -18.18
CA ALA A 286 -15.10 4.16 -17.02
C ALA A 286 -14.06 3.86 -15.94
N PHE A 287 -12.88 3.42 -16.34
CA PHE A 287 -11.80 3.13 -15.41
C PHE A 287 -11.28 4.40 -14.71
N VAL A 288 -11.12 5.52 -15.40
CA VAL A 288 -10.68 6.78 -14.78
C VAL A 288 -11.67 7.25 -13.71
N LEU A 289 -12.98 7.04 -13.91
CA LEU A 289 -13.99 7.33 -12.88
C LEU A 289 -13.88 6.35 -11.70
N ARG A 290 -13.65 5.06 -11.97
CA ARG A 290 -13.38 4.05 -10.95
C ARG A 290 -12.16 4.40 -10.12
N ARG A 291 -11.04 4.78 -10.77
CA ARG A 291 -9.80 5.20 -10.10
C ARG A 291 -10.02 6.44 -9.22
N ALA A 292 -10.78 7.43 -9.69
CA ALA A 292 -11.11 8.60 -8.88
C ALA A 292 -11.91 8.23 -7.61
N ALA A 293 -12.87 7.30 -7.74
CA ALA A 293 -13.64 6.79 -6.60
C ALA A 293 -12.76 6.01 -5.61
N ALA A 294 -11.87 5.16 -6.12
CA ALA A 294 -10.92 4.39 -5.34
C ALA A 294 -9.95 5.28 -4.55
N TYR A 295 -9.34 6.27 -5.20
CA TYR A 295 -8.41 7.21 -4.58
C TYR A 295 -9.08 8.07 -3.51
N GLN A 296 -10.31 8.53 -3.76
CA GLN A 296 -11.07 9.26 -2.75
C GLN A 296 -11.36 8.36 -1.53
N ALA A 297 -11.83 7.14 -1.73
CA ALA A 297 -12.08 6.20 -0.64
C ALA A 297 -10.81 5.83 0.12
N TYR A 298 -9.68 5.67 -0.58
CA TYR A 298 -8.38 5.44 0.04
C TYR A 298 -7.98 6.59 0.97
N TYR A 299 -8.02 7.83 0.48
CA TYR A 299 -7.75 9.01 1.31
C TYR A 299 -8.66 9.05 2.54
N GLU A 300 -9.96 8.83 2.37
CA GLU A 300 -10.94 8.87 3.45
C GLU A 300 -10.71 7.82 4.55
N HIS A 301 -9.97 6.72 4.24
CA HIS A 301 -9.72 5.62 5.19
C HIS A 301 -8.28 5.54 5.69
N MET A 302 -7.36 6.33 5.14
CA MET A 302 -5.95 6.32 5.50
C MET A 302 -5.54 7.60 6.26
N PRO A 303 -4.62 7.50 7.22
CA PRO A 303 -4.15 8.66 7.99
C PRO A 303 -3.14 9.50 7.18
N LEU A 304 -3.60 10.10 6.10
CA LEU A 304 -2.81 10.86 5.14
C LEU A 304 -2.93 12.36 5.35
N ARG A 305 -1.88 13.10 4.98
CA ARG A 305 -1.88 14.56 5.00
C ARG A 305 -2.77 15.15 3.91
N ARG A 306 -3.22 16.40 4.11
CA ARG A 306 -4.05 17.14 3.14
C ARG A 306 -3.37 17.30 1.77
N MET A 307 -2.04 17.30 1.72
CA MET A 307 -1.31 17.33 0.44
C MET A 307 -1.57 16.11 -0.44
N SER A 308 -2.04 15.01 0.13
CA SER A 308 -2.48 13.80 -0.59
C SER A 308 -3.99 13.76 -0.84
N LEU A 309 -4.72 14.87 -0.63
CA LEU A 309 -6.15 14.92 -0.98
C LEU A 309 -6.30 14.75 -2.50
N PRO A 310 -7.11 13.77 -2.97
CA PRO A 310 -7.26 13.52 -4.39
C PRO A 310 -7.89 14.71 -5.14
N ASN A 311 -7.47 14.88 -6.37
CA ASN A 311 -8.11 15.77 -7.35
C ASN A 311 -8.64 14.92 -8.50
N GLY A 312 -9.87 14.39 -8.35
CA GLY A 312 -10.43 13.41 -9.28
C GLY A 312 -9.60 12.13 -9.34
N PRO A 313 -9.14 11.72 -10.53
CA PRO A 313 -8.35 10.50 -10.69
C PRO A 313 -6.87 10.64 -10.30
N ASP A 314 -6.44 11.81 -9.86
CA ASP A 314 -5.04 12.08 -9.52
C ASP A 314 -4.86 12.30 -8.03
N MET A 315 -3.84 11.64 -7.46
CA MET A 315 -3.50 11.78 -6.04
C MET A 315 -1.99 11.65 -5.85
N ARG A 316 -1.34 12.67 -5.31
CA ARG A 316 0.07 12.59 -5.01
C ARG A 316 0.30 11.76 -3.75
N LEU A 317 0.81 10.52 -3.91
CA LEU A 317 1.07 9.64 -2.79
C LEU A 317 2.57 9.40 -2.54
N TYR A 318 3.44 9.53 -3.56
CA TYR A 318 4.88 9.43 -3.35
C TYR A 318 5.40 10.60 -2.51
N ARG A 319 6.15 10.30 -1.46
CA ARG A 319 6.62 11.25 -0.45
C ARG A 319 7.83 10.75 0.31
N GLN A 320 8.52 11.64 1.04
CA GLN A 320 9.75 11.34 1.77
C GLN A 320 9.57 11.55 3.28
N PHE A 321 10.20 10.67 4.06
CA PHE A 321 10.33 10.78 5.51
C PHE A 321 11.78 10.64 5.94
N SER A 322 12.22 11.48 6.88
CA SER A 322 13.56 11.41 7.46
C SER A 322 13.49 11.00 8.93
N TYR A 323 14.17 9.92 9.29
CA TYR A 323 14.31 9.49 10.68
C TYR A 323 15.67 9.96 11.23
N GLY A 324 15.75 11.23 11.63
CA GLY A 324 17.01 11.89 11.99
C GLY A 324 18.02 11.86 10.84
N ASN A 325 19.27 11.50 11.16
CA ASN A 325 20.32 11.20 10.18
C ASN A 325 20.44 9.69 9.87
N LEU A 326 19.59 8.84 10.51
CA LEU A 326 19.70 7.39 10.41
C LEU A 326 19.15 6.87 9.08
N ALA A 327 17.94 7.27 8.69
CA ALA A 327 17.31 6.77 7.49
C ALA A 327 16.48 7.84 6.76
N SER A 328 16.53 7.81 5.43
CA SER A 328 15.68 8.58 4.51
C SER A 328 14.80 7.59 3.75
N PHE A 329 13.50 7.65 3.95
CA PHE A 329 12.51 6.79 3.30
C PHE A 329 11.87 7.54 2.14
N ASN A 330 12.05 7.03 0.92
CA ASN A 330 11.34 7.47 -0.27
C ASN A 330 10.21 6.46 -0.52
N VAL A 331 8.98 6.87 -0.24
CA VAL A 331 7.79 6.06 -0.51
C VAL A 331 7.39 6.29 -1.96
N LEU A 332 7.33 5.25 -2.76
CA LEU A 332 7.05 5.33 -4.19
C LEU A 332 5.60 4.97 -4.50
N ASP A 333 5.15 5.42 -5.65
CA ASP A 333 3.92 5.01 -6.32
C ASP A 333 4.30 4.37 -7.65
N THR A 334 4.14 3.08 -7.75
CA THR A 334 4.52 2.29 -8.92
C THR A 334 3.33 1.94 -9.83
N ARG A 335 2.14 2.48 -9.57
CA ARG A 335 0.92 2.20 -10.35
C ARG A 335 0.42 3.40 -11.14
N GLN A 336 0.27 4.56 -10.52
CA GLN A 336 -0.41 5.71 -11.10
C GLN A 336 0.29 6.31 -12.33
N TYR A 337 1.60 6.11 -12.47
CA TYR A 337 2.42 6.80 -13.46
C TYR A 337 3.07 5.88 -14.49
N ARG A 338 2.84 4.57 -14.38
CA ARG A 338 3.50 3.57 -15.24
C ARG A 338 2.94 3.54 -16.65
N ASP A 339 3.79 3.19 -17.62
CA ASP A 339 3.31 2.71 -18.91
C ASP A 339 2.64 1.34 -18.75
N ASP A 340 1.82 0.95 -19.71
CA ASP A 340 1.21 -0.38 -19.74
C ASP A 340 2.27 -1.49 -19.67
N GLN A 341 1.90 -2.66 -19.18
CA GLN A 341 2.81 -3.80 -19.11
C GLN A 341 3.17 -4.26 -20.53
N ALA A 342 4.46 -4.44 -20.77
CA ALA A 342 4.93 -4.88 -22.08
C ALA A 342 4.39 -6.28 -22.45
N ASN A 343 4.29 -6.55 -23.74
CA ASN A 343 3.87 -7.85 -24.28
C ASN A 343 2.50 -8.34 -23.78
N GLY A 344 1.65 -7.43 -23.29
CA GLY A 344 0.30 -7.75 -22.81
C GLY A 344 0.26 -8.40 -21.45
N ASP A 345 1.17 -8.01 -20.53
CA ASP A 345 1.27 -8.43 -19.13
C ASP A 345 1.66 -9.91 -18.90
N GLY A 346 1.81 -10.28 -17.63
CA GLY A 346 2.21 -11.61 -17.15
C GLY A 346 3.69 -11.93 -17.37
N ASN A 347 4.03 -13.21 -17.31
CA ASN A 347 5.40 -13.67 -17.49
C ASN A 347 5.73 -13.84 -18.97
N LYS A 348 6.66 -13.05 -19.48
CA LYS A 348 6.99 -12.97 -20.91
C LYS A 348 8.50 -12.99 -21.15
N PRO A 349 8.93 -13.46 -22.33
CA PRO A 349 10.30 -13.24 -22.78
C PRO A 349 10.53 -11.76 -23.14
N PRO A 350 11.80 -11.31 -23.11
CA PRO A 350 12.19 -9.98 -23.60
C PRO A 350 11.77 -9.73 -25.05
N SER A 351 11.35 -8.50 -25.36
CA SER A 351 10.97 -8.02 -26.69
C SER A 351 11.55 -6.63 -26.95
N ASP A 352 11.35 -6.08 -28.13
CA ASP A 352 11.74 -4.71 -28.45
C ASP A 352 10.88 -3.70 -27.68
N GLU A 353 9.58 -3.96 -27.50
CA GLU A 353 8.71 -3.16 -26.63
C GLU A 353 9.24 -3.14 -25.21
N TRP A 354 9.57 -4.29 -24.63
CA TRP A 354 10.13 -4.39 -23.27
C TRP A 354 11.46 -3.62 -23.12
N ARG A 355 12.28 -3.54 -24.19
CA ARG A 355 13.58 -2.84 -24.19
C ARG A 355 13.47 -1.34 -24.44
N ASP A 356 12.32 -0.81 -24.79
CA ASP A 356 12.18 0.61 -25.13
C ASP A 356 12.71 1.49 -23.98
N PRO A 357 13.74 2.30 -24.22
CA PRO A 357 14.38 3.12 -23.20
C PRO A 357 13.47 4.24 -22.65
N LYS A 358 12.35 4.52 -23.32
CA LYS A 358 11.36 5.53 -22.88
C LYS A 358 10.39 4.98 -21.85
N ARG A 359 10.28 3.66 -21.72
CA ARG A 359 9.34 3.06 -20.78
C ARG A 359 9.63 3.45 -19.35
N THR A 360 8.56 3.69 -18.62
CA THR A 360 8.62 4.17 -17.23
C THR A 360 7.63 3.43 -16.33
N LEU A 361 8.05 3.16 -15.12
CA LEU A 361 7.24 2.63 -14.03
C LEU A 361 6.73 3.75 -13.11
N MET A 362 7.57 4.76 -12.88
CA MET A 362 7.30 5.84 -11.91
C MET A 362 6.91 7.17 -12.59
N GLY A 363 6.98 7.25 -13.93
CA GLY A 363 6.91 8.53 -14.62
C GLY A 363 8.18 9.38 -14.42
N THR A 364 8.34 10.38 -15.25
CA THR A 364 9.55 11.25 -15.25
C THR A 364 9.61 12.14 -14.00
N GLU A 365 8.49 12.68 -13.55
CA GLU A 365 8.46 13.60 -12.40
C GLU A 365 8.89 12.91 -11.12
N GLN A 366 8.34 11.73 -10.83
CA GLN A 366 8.71 10.95 -9.64
C GLN A 366 10.15 10.44 -9.72
N GLU A 367 10.63 10.04 -10.92
CA GLU A 367 12.04 9.65 -11.13
C GLU A 367 12.98 10.79 -10.76
N GLN A 368 12.73 12.01 -11.27
CA GLN A 368 13.55 13.18 -10.95
C GLN A 368 13.49 13.56 -9.48
N TRP A 369 12.30 13.49 -8.87
CA TRP A 369 12.14 13.70 -7.44
C TRP A 369 12.94 12.68 -6.61
N LEU A 370 12.92 11.41 -6.97
CA LEU A 370 13.71 10.37 -6.31
C LEU A 370 15.21 10.64 -6.43
N PHE A 371 15.68 10.99 -7.63
CA PHE A 371 17.08 11.31 -7.86
C PHE A 371 17.53 12.54 -7.08
N GLY A 372 16.70 13.58 -7.00
CA GLY A 372 16.96 14.75 -6.16
C GLY A 372 17.12 14.39 -4.69
N ASN A 373 16.22 13.56 -4.16
CA ASN A 373 16.27 13.11 -2.77
C ASN A 373 17.52 12.26 -2.47
N LEU A 374 17.83 11.31 -3.35
CA LEU A 374 19.03 10.46 -3.19
C LEU A 374 20.32 11.29 -3.27
N ALA A 375 20.38 12.30 -4.15
CA ALA A 375 21.54 13.20 -4.27
C ALA A 375 21.73 14.08 -3.03
N ALA A 376 20.63 14.56 -2.44
CA ALA A 376 20.65 15.44 -1.27
C ALA A 376 20.82 14.69 0.05
N SER A 377 20.57 13.38 0.06
CA SER A 377 20.55 12.58 1.28
C SER A 377 21.89 12.50 1.98
N LYS A 378 21.88 12.79 3.28
CA LYS A 378 23.01 12.57 4.21
C LYS A 378 22.74 11.42 5.18
N ALA A 379 21.65 10.69 4.97
CA ALA A 379 21.25 9.61 5.83
C ALA A 379 22.23 8.42 5.76
N LYS A 380 22.32 7.68 6.86
CA LYS A 380 23.10 6.41 6.91
C LYS A 380 22.50 5.36 5.97
N TRP A 381 21.17 5.37 5.80
CA TRP A 381 20.42 4.46 4.95
C TRP A 381 19.47 5.23 4.04
N ASN A 382 19.48 4.89 2.75
CA ASN A 382 18.52 5.37 1.76
C ASN A 382 17.54 4.24 1.46
N VAL A 383 16.25 4.48 1.70
CA VAL A 383 15.22 3.45 1.58
C VAL A 383 14.27 3.80 0.46
N LEU A 384 14.01 2.84 -0.41
CA LEU A 384 12.89 2.83 -1.36
C LEU A 384 11.81 1.94 -0.76
N ALA A 385 10.73 2.54 -0.24
CA ALA A 385 9.58 1.81 0.27
C ALA A 385 8.54 1.77 -0.85
N GLN A 386 8.32 0.60 -1.43
CA GLN A 386 7.56 0.46 -2.67
C GLN A 386 6.86 -0.91 -2.75
N GLN A 387 6.10 -1.16 -3.81
CA GLN A 387 5.17 -2.25 -3.90
C GLN A 387 5.82 -3.53 -4.45
N ILE A 388 6.35 -3.46 -5.66
CA ILE A 388 6.66 -4.59 -6.55
C ILE A 388 8.14 -5.00 -6.54
N PHE A 389 8.46 -6.21 -6.95
CA PHE A 389 9.81 -6.80 -6.88
C PHE A 389 10.83 -5.98 -7.68
N PHE A 390 11.90 -5.50 -7.03
CA PHE A 390 12.92 -4.63 -7.63
C PHE A 390 14.10 -5.42 -8.22
N ALA A 391 14.64 -6.41 -7.50
CA ALA A 391 15.72 -7.25 -7.99
C ALA A 391 15.26 -8.03 -9.23
N GLN A 392 16.19 -8.39 -10.11
CA GLN A 392 15.84 -9.22 -11.25
C GLN A 392 15.36 -10.60 -10.78
N TRP A 393 14.26 -11.07 -11.37
CA TRP A 393 13.76 -12.42 -11.14
C TRP A 393 13.47 -13.12 -12.46
N ASN A 394 14.43 -13.94 -12.88
CA ASN A 394 14.28 -14.75 -14.09
C ASN A 394 13.56 -16.07 -13.75
N PHE A 395 12.36 -16.25 -14.29
CA PHE A 395 11.56 -17.48 -14.21
C PHE A 395 11.94 -18.54 -15.24
N GLY A 396 12.66 -18.13 -16.29
CA GLY A 396 13.14 -19.00 -17.37
C GLY A 396 14.53 -19.56 -17.09
N THR A 397 15.27 -19.76 -18.15
CA THR A 397 16.69 -20.12 -18.10
C THR A 397 17.56 -18.94 -18.54
N THR A 398 18.87 -19.02 -18.36
CA THR A 398 19.77 -17.98 -18.87
C THR A 398 19.69 -17.85 -20.40
N ALA A 399 19.47 -18.94 -21.12
CA ALA A 399 19.32 -18.94 -22.58
C ALA A 399 17.95 -18.45 -23.05
N ASN A 400 16.91 -18.69 -22.27
CA ASN A 400 15.53 -18.30 -22.55
C ASN A 400 14.93 -17.61 -21.31
N PRO A 401 15.29 -16.35 -21.05
CA PRO A 401 14.81 -15.64 -19.87
C PRO A 401 13.33 -15.32 -19.99
N ILE A 402 12.63 -15.38 -18.86
CA ILE A 402 11.22 -15.01 -18.71
C ILE A 402 11.12 -14.09 -17.51
N TYR A 403 10.45 -12.96 -17.67
CA TYR A 403 10.32 -11.93 -16.65
C TYR A 403 8.85 -11.55 -16.44
N SER A 404 8.50 -11.15 -15.22
CA SER A 404 7.20 -10.54 -14.94
C SER A 404 7.15 -9.13 -15.55
N MET A 405 6.15 -8.88 -16.38
CA MET A 405 5.94 -7.57 -17.00
C MET A 405 5.34 -6.57 -16.02
N ASP A 406 4.77 -7.02 -14.90
CA ASP A 406 4.18 -6.18 -13.88
C ASP A 406 5.17 -5.71 -12.81
N SER A 407 6.31 -6.37 -12.65
CA SER A 407 7.39 -6.00 -11.73
C SER A 407 8.39 -5.00 -12.37
N TRP A 408 9.45 -4.61 -11.62
CA TRP A 408 10.56 -3.83 -12.20
C TRP A 408 11.25 -4.52 -13.37
N ASP A 409 11.13 -5.83 -13.48
CA ASP A 409 11.61 -6.57 -14.64
C ASP A 409 10.87 -6.20 -15.93
N GLY A 410 9.61 -5.77 -15.85
CA GLY A 410 8.84 -5.26 -16.99
C GLY A 410 9.28 -3.87 -17.45
N TYR A 411 10.12 -3.18 -16.67
CA TYR A 411 10.58 -1.81 -16.92
C TYR A 411 12.10 -1.70 -16.76
N PRO A 412 12.89 -2.54 -17.47
CA PRO A 412 14.33 -2.64 -17.27
C PRO A 412 15.06 -1.33 -17.50
N ALA A 413 14.63 -0.54 -18.48
CA ALA A 413 15.24 0.76 -18.80
C ALA A 413 15.18 1.72 -17.61
N GLN A 414 14.05 1.80 -16.89
CA GLN A 414 13.96 2.66 -15.71
C GLN A 414 14.74 2.08 -14.53
N ARG A 415 14.69 0.76 -14.30
CA ARG A 415 15.52 0.13 -13.27
C ARG A 415 17.00 0.42 -13.50
N GLU A 416 17.48 0.33 -14.75
CA GLU A 416 18.87 0.68 -15.10
C GLU A 416 19.19 2.15 -14.85
N ARG A 417 18.28 3.09 -15.15
CA ARG A 417 18.48 4.50 -14.84
C ARG A 417 18.64 4.73 -13.33
N VAL A 418 17.80 4.07 -12.50
CA VAL A 418 17.91 4.13 -11.02
C VAL A 418 19.24 3.55 -10.55
N ILE A 419 19.64 2.37 -11.03
CA ILE A 419 20.92 1.72 -10.68
C ILE A 419 22.11 2.59 -11.12
N ASN A 420 22.08 3.13 -12.33
CA ASN A 420 23.14 3.99 -12.85
C ASN A 420 23.26 5.31 -12.05
N PHE A 421 22.13 5.86 -11.60
CA PHE A 421 22.15 7.02 -10.71
C PHE A 421 22.81 6.67 -9.37
N ILE A 422 22.42 5.55 -8.73
CA ILE A 422 23.03 5.04 -7.49
C ILE A 422 24.54 4.83 -7.65
N LYS A 423 24.97 4.24 -8.78
CA LYS A 423 26.40 4.07 -9.12
C LYS A 423 27.11 5.42 -9.24
N SER A 424 26.53 6.38 -9.97
CA SER A 424 27.12 7.70 -10.21
C SER A 424 27.34 8.48 -8.92
N LYS A 425 26.49 8.27 -7.91
CA LYS A 425 26.58 8.87 -6.56
C LYS A 425 27.37 8.01 -5.57
N ASN A 426 27.87 6.85 -6.00
CA ASN A 426 28.59 5.88 -5.18
C ASN A 426 27.83 5.50 -3.90
N LEU A 427 26.50 5.38 -3.99
CA LEU A 427 25.68 4.94 -2.86
C LEU A 427 25.84 3.42 -2.65
N ASN A 428 26.06 3.01 -1.41
CA ASN A 428 26.20 1.60 -1.01
C ASN A 428 25.35 1.26 0.24
N ASN A 429 24.32 2.06 0.48
CA ASN A 429 23.46 2.04 1.65
C ASN A 429 21.98 2.04 1.26
N VAL A 430 21.65 1.49 0.09
CA VAL A 430 20.29 1.48 -0.43
C VAL A 430 19.57 0.22 0.05
N ILE A 431 18.40 0.40 0.62
CA ILE A 431 17.49 -0.68 1.00
C ILE A 431 16.19 -0.52 0.22
N VAL A 432 15.70 -1.60 -0.36
CA VAL A 432 14.38 -1.67 -0.98
C VAL A 432 13.46 -2.50 -0.09
N LEU A 433 12.29 -1.97 0.24
CA LEU A 433 11.22 -2.66 0.95
C LEU A 433 10.10 -2.91 -0.06
N THR A 434 9.64 -4.16 -0.15
CA THR A 434 8.75 -4.64 -1.20
C THR A 434 7.61 -5.48 -0.62
N GLY A 435 6.44 -5.45 -1.29
CA GLY A 435 5.25 -6.27 -1.01
C GLY A 435 4.87 -7.17 -2.18
N ASP A 436 3.60 -7.13 -2.62
CA ASP A 436 3.01 -7.68 -3.84
C ASP A 436 3.05 -9.22 -3.98
N VAL A 437 4.21 -9.82 -3.95
CA VAL A 437 4.43 -11.23 -4.37
C VAL A 437 4.01 -12.31 -3.38
N HIS A 438 3.28 -11.97 -2.32
CA HIS A 438 2.69 -12.88 -1.33
C HIS A 438 3.65 -13.89 -0.71
N ALA A 439 4.95 -13.62 -0.74
CA ALA A 439 6.00 -14.45 -0.16
C ALA A 439 7.17 -13.58 0.33
N SER A 440 7.92 -14.11 1.28
CA SER A 440 9.12 -13.47 1.80
C SER A 440 10.34 -13.79 0.93
N TRP A 441 11.08 -12.76 0.53
CA TRP A 441 12.35 -12.91 -0.17
C TRP A 441 13.41 -11.97 0.40
N ALA A 442 14.67 -12.33 0.26
CA ALA A 442 15.79 -11.45 0.59
C ALA A 442 16.86 -11.54 -0.51
N SER A 443 17.22 -10.40 -1.07
CA SER A 443 18.08 -10.31 -2.24
C SER A 443 19.22 -9.31 -2.08
N ASN A 444 20.37 -9.62 -2.65
CA ASN A 444 21.42 -8.62 -2.91
C ASN A 444 21.03 -7.78 -4.13
N LEU A 445 21.22 -6.47 -4.04
CA LEU A 445 21.05 -5.57 -5.16
C LEU A 445 22.38 -5.33 -5.87
N HIS A 446 22.51 -5.91 -7.04
CA HIS A 446 23.69 -5.83 -7.89
C HIS A 446 23.62 -4.67 -8.87
N THR A 447 24.77 -4.10 -9.22
CA THR A 447 24.87 -3.08 -10.28
C THR A 447 24.64 -3.64 -11.68
N ASP A 448 24.71 -4.96 -11.83
CA ASP A 448 24.34 -5.74 -13.01
C ASP A 448 23.93 -7.15 -12.56
N PHE A 449 22.65 -7.47 -12.66
CA PHE A 449 22.11 -8.76 -12.24
C PHE A 449 22.55 -9.93 -13.14
N ASN A 450 23.02 -9.64 -14.36
CA ASN A 450 23.54 -10.67 -15.27
C ASN A 450 25.00 -11.04 -14.94
N GLN A 451 25.64 -10.29 -14.04
CA GLN A 451 27.02 -10.52 -13.60
C GLN A 451 27.05 -10.76 -12.10
N THR A 452 27.17 -12.02 -11.70
CA THR A 452 27.13 -12.45 -10.28
C THR A 452 28.24 -11.86 -9.39
N ASN A 453 29.32 -11.37 -10.00
CA ASN A 453 30.46 -10.69 -9.34
C ASN A 453 30.39 -9.17 -9.43
N SER A 454 29.33 -8.59 -9.99
CA SER A 454 29.15 -7.15 -10.03
C SER A 454 28.96 -6.58 -8.62
N LYS A 455 29.26 -5.28 -8.46
CA LYS A 455 29.20 -4.60 -7.15
C LYS A 455 27.79 -4.67 -6.57
N ILE A 456 27.69 -5.05 -5.29
CA ILE A 456 26.46 -4.95 -4.51
C ILE A 456 26.37 -3.53 -3.95
N PHE A 457 25.25 -2.84 -4.19
CA PHE A 457 24.99 -1.49 -3.71
C PHE A 457 23.94 -1.42 -2.60
N GLY A 458 23.25 -2.53 -2.34
CA GLY A 458 22.15 -2.56 -1.40
C GLY A 458 21.54 -3.94 -1.19
N ALA A 459 20.40 -3.94 -0.52
CA ALA A 459 19.61 -5.13 -0.28
C ALA A 459 18.13 -4.86 -0.51
N GLU A 460 17.40 -5.87 -0.97
CA GLU A 460 15.94 -5.87 -1.02
C GLU A 460 15.40 -6.88 0.00
N PHE A 461 14.42 -6.43 0.78
CA PHE A 461 13.64 -7.25 1.69
C PHE A 461 12.18 -7.23 1.26
N VAL A 462 11.70 -8.35 0.77
CA VAL A 462 10.32 -8.54 0.32
C VAL A 462 9.53 -9.16 1.46
N GLY A 463 8.48 -8.47 1.89
CA GLY A 463 7.54 -8.97 2.90
C GLY A 463 6.54 -9.94 2.27
N THR A 464 6.19 -10.96 3.01
CA THR A 464 5.04 -11.80 2.65
C THR A 464 3.72 -11.06 2.89
N SER A 465 2.62 -11.60 2.38
CA SER A 465 1.28 -11.11 2.67
C SER A 465 0.85 -11.33 4.12
N ILE A 466 -0.08 -10.49 4.58
CA ILE A 466 -0.80 -10.72 5.87
C ILE A 466 -1.70 -11.95 5.76
N THR A 467 -2.43 -12.10 4.64
CA THR A 467 -3.38 -13.21 4.43
C THR A 467 -3.48 -13.67 2.97
N SER A 468 -3.14 -12.82 2.01
CA SER A 468 -3.32 -13.14 0.58
C SER A 468 -2.61 -14.44 0.21
N GLY A 469 -3.36 -15.36 -0.46
CA GLY A 469 -2.91 -16.71 -0.79
C GLY A 469 -3.26 -17.78 0.26
N GLY A 470 -3.92 -17.42 1.38
CA GLY A 470 -4.29 -18.36 2.44
C GLY A 470 -3.09 -18.86 3.24
N ASN A 471 -3.12 -20.10 3.73
CA ASN A 471 -1.97 -20.69 4.42
C ASN A 471 -0.79 -20.88 3.46
N GLY A 472 0.39 -20.59 3.94
CA GLY A 472 1.62 -20.78 3.19
C GLY A 472 2.42 -22.01 3.62
N ALA A 473 3.65 -22.11 3.11
CA ALA A 473 4.58 -23.20 3.38
C ALA A 473 6.02 -22.68 3.50
N ASP A 474 6.95 -23.54 3.92
CA ASP A 474 8.37 -23.18 3.96
C ASP A 474 8.97 -22.96 2.57
N LYS A 475 8.55 -23.78 1.60
CA LYS A 475 9.01 -23.76 0.22
C LYS A 475 7.84 -24.09 -0.71
N ARG A 476 7.97 -23.65 -1.95
CA ARG A 476 7.21 -24.14 -3.10
C ARG A 476 8.03 -25.15 -3.89
N ALA A 477 7.40 -25.93 -4.76
CA ALA A 477 8.07 -26.97 -5.52
C ALA A 477 9.23 -26.46 -6.40
N ASP A 478 9.12 -25.24 -6.90
CA ASP A 478 10.10 -24.56 -7.76
C ASP A 478 11.15 -23.73 -7.02
N THR A 479 11.05 -23.61 -5.69
CA THR A 479 11.90 -22.70 -4.88
C THR A 479 13.40 -22.93 -5.10
N ASP A 480 13.85 -24.19 -5.03
CA ASP A 480 15.28 -24.48 -5.16
C ASP A 480 15.81 -24.20 -6.58
N GLN A 481 14.98 -24.40 -7.60
CA GLN A 481 15.30 -24.03 -8.96
C GLN A 481 15.41 -22.51 -9.14
N ILE A 482 14.45 -21.75 -8.62
CA ILE A 482 14.46 -20.28 -8.67
C ILE A 482 15.71 -19.73 -7.99
N LEU A 483 16.03 -20.18 -6.78
CA LEU A 483 17.22 -19.72 -6.05
C LEU A 483 18.52 -20.08 -6.78
N LYS A 484 18.57 -21.22 -7.48
CA LYS A 484 19.72 -21.61 -8.30
C LYS A 484 19.88 -20.73 -9.53
N GLN A 485 18.77 -20.36 -10.18
CA GLN A 485 18.78 -19.51 -11.38
C GLN A 485 19.05 -18.05 -11.06
N ASN A 486 18.69 -17.60 -9.87
CA ASN A 486 18.80 -16.22 -9.40
C ASN A 486 19.73 -16.15 -8.16
N PRO A 487 21.06 -16.31 -8.29
CA PRO A 487 21.98 -16.48 -7.15
C PRO A 487 22.09 -15.24 -6.26
N HIS A 488 21.63 -14.07 -6.68
CA HIS A 488 21.51 -12.88 -5.85
C HIS A 488 20.32 -12.95 -4.88
N ILE A 489 19.31 -13.78 -5.14
CA ILE A 489 18.22 -14.09 -4.21
C ILE A 489 18.72 -15.12 -3.19
N LYS A 490 18.67 -14.79 -1.89
CA LYS A 490 19.28 -15.56 -0.81
C LYS A 490 18.29 -16.29 0.08
N PHE A 491 17.00 -15.98 -0.04
CA PHE A 491 15.96 -16.51 0.83
C PHE A 491 14.61 -16.50 0.15
N PHE A 492 13.82 -17.50 0.48
CA PHE A 492 12.41 -17.64 0.20
C PHE A 492 11.67 -18.23 1.39
N ASN A 493 10.46 -17.77 1.64
CA ASN A 493 9.51 -18.40 2.55
C ASN A 493 8.08 -17.96 2.21
N ASP A 494 7.12 -18.87 2.22
CA ASP A 494 5.74 -18.63 1.79
C ASP A 494 4.75 -18.51 2.96
N TYR A 495 5.16 -18.61 4.22
CA TYR A 495 4.27 -18.35 5.35
C TYR A 495 3.83 -16.89 5.41
N ARG A 496 2.62 -16.66 5.94
CA ARG A 496 2.04 -15.31 6.11
C ARG A 496 2.65 -14.59 7.29
N GLY A 497 2.63 -13.24 7.26
CA GLY A 497 3.21 -12.46 8.35
C GLY A 497 3.59 -11.04 7.98
N TYR A 498 4.69 -10.56 8.54
CA TYR A 498 5.26 -9.23 8.31
C TYR A 498 6.78 -9.24 8.50
N VAL A 499 7.46 -8.20 8.08
CA VAL A 499 8.90 -8.04 8.35
C VAL A 499 9.09 -6.96 9.41
N ARG A 500 9.86 -7.29 10.47
CA ARG A 500 10.33 -6.32 11.45
C ARG A 500 11.76 -5.94 11.14
N CYS A 501 12.03 -4.64 11.00
CA CYS A 501 13.35 -4.09 10.78
C CYS A 501 13.89 -3.42 12.03
N THR A 502 15.16 -3.73 12.39
CA THR A 502 15.93 -3.00 13.41
C THR A 502 17.14 -2.39 12.74
N VAL A 503 17.22 -1.08 12.77
CA VAL A 503 18.19 -0.27 12.02
C VAL A 503 19.07 0.49 12.99
N THR A 504 20.38 0.41 12.78
CA THR A 504 21.40 1.21 13.46
C THR A 504 22.29 1.90 12.42
N PRO A 505 23.17 2.83 12.79
CA PRO A 505 24.14 3.40 11.84
C PRO A 505 25.04 2.35 11.16
N ALA A 506 25.30 1.22 11.82
CA ALA A 506 26.22 0.18 11.35
C ALA A 506 25.53 -0.92 10.53
N GLN A 507 24.27 -1.21 10.82
CA GLN A 507 23.59 -2.34 10.19
C GLN A 507 22.08 -2.15 10.06
N TRP A 508 21.55 -2.78 9.05
CA TRP A 508 20.12 -3.04 8.85
C TRP A 508 19.83 -4.51 9.11
N ARG A 509 18.91 -4.80 10.04
CA ARG A 509 18.44 -6.16 10.32
C ARG A 509 16.98 -6.28 9.91
N ALA A 510 16.65 -7.34 9.17
CA ALA A 510 15.30 -7.73 8.80
C ALA A 510 14.96 -9.09 9.42
N ASP A 511 13.91 -9.14 10.25
CA ASP A 511 13.37 -10.35 10.88
C ASP A 511 12.05 -10.70 10.21
N TYR A 512 11.98 -11.84 9.54
CA TYR A 512 10.76 -12.35 8.91
C TYR A 512 9.88 -13.01 9.97
N ARG A 513 8.84 -12.28 10.38
CA ARG A 513 7.88 -12.66 11.42
C ARG A 513 6.71 -13.37 10.77
N VAL A 514 6.56 -14.67 11.01
CA VAL A 514 5.57 -15.49 10.31
C VAL A 514 4.63 -16.22 11.28
N VAL A 515 3.44 -16.53 10.78
CA VAL A 515 2.44 -17.38 11.44
C VAL A 515 2.24 -18.66 10.62
N PRO A 516 2.05 -19.82 11.26
CA PRO A 516 1.92 -21.11 10.57
C PRO A 516 0.65 -21.23 9.72
N TYR A 517 -0.42 -20.50 10.07
CA TYR A 517 -1.70 -20.50 9.36
C TYR A 517 -2.43 -19.17 9.59
N VAL A 518 -3.36 -18.87 8.67
CA VAL A 518 -4.26 -17.70 8.74
C VAL A 518 -5.73 -18.08 8.60
N THR A 519 -6.02 -19.33 8.25
CA THR A 519 -7.40 -19.84 8.06
C THR A 519 -8.18 -19.96 9.36
N GLU A 520 -7.51 -19.89 10.50
CA GLU A 520 -8.09 -19.90 11.84
C GLU A 520 -7.46 -18.81 12.71
N PRO A 521 -8.18 -18.28 13.73
CA PRO A 521 -7.59 -17.38 14.72
C PRO A 521 -6.59 -18.11 15.63
N GLY A 522 -5.65 -17.36 16.20
CA GLY A 522 -4.83 -17.84 17.33
C GLY A 522 -3.45 -18.37 16.99
N ALA A 523 -3.05 -18.38 15.73
CA ALA A 523 -1.69 -18.76 15.32
C ALA A 523 -0.62 -17.95 16.07
N GLU A 524 0.43 -18.61 16.56
CA GLU A 524 1.55 -17.95 17.22
C GLU A 524 2.56 -17.43 16.18
N VAL A 525 3.16 -16.27 16.47
CA VAL A 525 4.18 -15.67 15.60
C VAL A 525 5.58 -16.19 15.97
N SER A 526 6.38 -16.49 14.96
CA SER A 526 7.79 -16.84 15.13
C SER A 526 8.68 -16.04 14.17
N THR A 527 9.99 -15.98 14.43
CA THR A 527 10.96 -15.46 13.48
C THR A 527 11.48 -16.59 12.62
N ARG A 528 11.03 -16.65 11.35
CA ARG A 528 11.43 -17.71 10.41
C ARG A 528 12.89 -17.58 9.97
N ALA A 529 13.32 -16.35 9.71
CA ALA A 529 14.70 -16.03 9.35
C ALA A 529 15.04 -14.59 9.71
N SER A 530 16.31 -14.33 9.93
CA SER A 530 16.85 -12.98 10.12
C SER A 530 18.04 -12.75 9.20
N PHE A 531 18.06 -11.59 8.56
CA PHE A 531 19.15 -11.15 7.72
C PHE A 531 19.69 -9.81 8.21
N ILE A 532 20.99 -9.61 8.02
CA ILE A 532 21.61 -8.30 8.19
C ILE A 532 22.31 -7.86 6.91
N TYR A 533 22.25 -6.56 6.65
CA TYR A 533 23.04 -5.88 5.65
C TYR A 533 23.89 -4.81 6.34
N GLN A 534 25.19 -4.79 6.02
CA GLN A 534 26.13 -3.80 6.50
C GLN A 534 26.77 -3.14 5.28
N LYS A 535 26.79 -1.82 5.30
CA LYS A 535 27.19 -0.97 4.18
C LYS A 535 28.55 -1.29 3.55
N ASP A 536 29.52 -1.77 4.33
CA ASP A 536 30.89 -2.05 3.86
C ASP A 536 31.15 -3.57 3.67
N GLN A 537 30.07 -4.38 3.64
CA GLN A 537 30.15 -5.82 3.44
C GLN A 537 29.57 -6.26 2.10
N THR A 538 29.96 -7.44 1.65
CA THR A 538 29.57 -8.01 0.36
C THR A 538 28.20 -8.70 0.44
N GLY A 539 27.14 -7.90 0.64
CA GLY A 539 25.76 -8.38 0.59
C GLY A 539 25.12 -8.74 1.92
N ILE A 540 23.90 -9.27 1.85
CA ILE A 540 23.14 -9.71 3.03
C ILE A 540 23.74 -10.99 3.63
N ARG A 541 23.70 -11.04 4.96
CA ARG A 541 24.12 -12.23 5.72
C ARG A 541 22.96 -12.75 6.55
N LYS A 542 22.64 -14.03 6.39
CA LYS A 542 21.68 -14.72 7.25
C LYS A 542 22.26 -14.93 8.64
N VAL A 543 21.57 -14.48 9.68
CA VAL A 543 22.03 -14.58 11.09
C VAL A 543 21.24 -15.60 11.89
N SER A 544 20.00 -15.89 11.48
CA SER A 544 19.21 -16.96 12.08
C SER A 544 18.21 -17.53 11.09
N GLN A 545 17.81 -18.78 11.32
CA GLN A 545 16.71 -19.43 10.63
C GLN A 545 16.15 -20.50 11.58
N ALA A 546 14.83 -20.52 11.76
CA ALA A 546 14.15 -21.50 12.61
C ALA A 546 12.96 -22.11 11.86
N ALA A 547 12.64 -23.35 12.15
CA ALA A 547 11.40 -23.96 11.67
C ALA A 547 10.19 -23.27 12.29
N VAL A 548 9.06 -23.28 11.58
CA VAL A 548 7.78 -22.76 12.09
C VAL A 548 7.08 -23.88 12.86
N ALA A 549 6.88 -23.66 14.16
CA ALA A 549 6.16 -24.63 14.98
C ALA A 549 4.67 -24.65 14.59
N GLY A 550 4.10 -25.83 14.45
CA GLY A 550 2.66 -26.00 14.14
C GLY A 550 2.28 -25.78 12.67
N GLY A 551 3.25 -25.72 11.78
CA GLY A 551 3.00 -25.69 10.33
C GLY A 551 2.32 -26.99 9.85
N VAL A 552 1.28 -26.87 9.03
CA VAL A 552 0.62 -28.02 8.41
C VAL A 552 1.62 -28.73 7.50
N LYS A 553 1.83 -30.04 7.70
CA LYS A 553 2.57 -30.86 6.74
C LYS A 553 1.73 -30.95 5.46
N GLN A 554 2.19 -30.34 4.39
CA GLN A 554 1.57 -30.54 3.07
C GLN A 554 1.73 -32.01 2.66
N SER A 555 0.62 -32.60 2.19
CA SER A 555 0.67 -33.85 1.43
C SER A 555 1.50 -33.64 0.17
N ASN A 556 2.31 -34.63 -0.18
CA ASN A 556 3.22 -34.60 -1.35
C ASN A 556 2.46 -34.71 -2.69
N GLU A 557 1.41 -33.98 -2.90
CA GLU A 557 0.82 -33.86 -4.23
C GLU A 557 1.50 -32.74 -4.98
N VAL A 558 2.23 -33.13 -6.00
CA VAL A 558 2.92 -32.29 -6.98
C VAL A 558 1.86 -31.65 -7.87
N GLU A 559 1.33 -30.49 -7.50
CA GLU A 559 0.64 -29.63 -8.45
C GLU A 559 1.63 -28.54 -8.94
N GLU A 560 1.76 -28.45 -10.25
CA GLU A 560 2.48 -27.37 -10.95
C GLU A 560 1.81 -26.03 -10.68
N ASP A 561 2.18 -25.38 -9.60
CA ASP A 561 1.64 -24.10 -9.26
C ASP A 561 2.70 -23.02 -9.45
N ARG A 562 2.71 -22.48 -10.64
CA ARG A 562 3.49 -21.30 -10.97
C ARG A 562 2.77 -20.11 -10.33
N PHE A 563 3.45 -19.37 -9.50
CA PHE A 563 2.93 -18.19 -8.78
C PHE A 563 2.12 -17.25 -9.70
N PHE A 564 2.57 -17.08 -10.94
CA PHE A 564 1.87 -16.29 -11.96
C PHE A 564 0.89 -17.08 -12.83
N ALA A 565 0.89 -18.42 -12.79
CA ALA A 565 -0.18 -19.21 -13.39
C ALA A 565 -1.50 -19.03 -12.67
N HIS A 566 -1.47 -18.62 -11.40
CA HIS A 566 -2.67 -18.32 -10.61
C HIS A 566 -3.36 -17.06 -11.14
N ASN A 567 -2.63 -15.99 -11.40
CA ASN A 567 -3.16 -14.79 -12.06
C ASN A 567 -3.65 -15.10 -13.47
N ASN A 568 -2.91 -15.91 -14.25
CA ASN A 568 -3.33 -16.35 -15.58
C ASN A 568 -4.53 -17.31 -15.56
N ALA A 569 -4.66 -18.17 -14.55
CA ALA A 569 -5.81 -19.09 -14.42
C ALA A 569 -7.06 -18.33 -13.96
N HIS A 570 -6.92 -17.39 -13.02
CA HIS A 570 -7.97 -16.50 -12.58
C HIS A 570 -8.43 -15.59 -13.74
N GLU A 571 -7.50 -14.96 -14.44
CA GLU A 571 -7.76 -14.17 -15.65
C GLU A 571 -8.52 -14.98 -16.72
N LYS A 572 -8.13 -16.24 -16.94
CA LYS A 572 -8.80 -17.14 -17.89
C LYS A 572 -10.23 -17.52 -17.44
N GLN A 573 -10.45 -17.64 -16.16
CA GLN A 573 -11.77 -17.94 -15.58
C GLN A 573 -12.69 -16.72 -15.63
N MET A 574 -12.17 -15.53 -15.35
CA MET A 574 -12.90 -14.26 -15.45
C MET A 574 -13.24 -13.91 -16.90
N ARG A 575 -12.33 -14.15 -17.87
CA ARG A 575 -12.62 -14.02 -19.30
C ARG A 575 -13.80 -14.92 -19.75
N LYS A 576 -13.88 -16.16 -19.23
CA LYS A 576 -15.00 -17.08 -19.54
C LYS A 576 -16.32 -16.61 -18.92
N LYS A 577 -16.30 -16.01 -17.72
CA LYS A 577 -17.49 -15.44 -17.08
C LYS A 577 -17.98 -14.19 -17.82
N ARG A 578 -17.09 -13.26 -18.15
CA ARG A 578 -17.42 -12.01 -18.88
C ARG A 578 -17.95 -12.29 -20.30
N ALA A 579 -17.39 -13.26 -21.02
CA ALA A 579 -17.90 -13.69 -22.33
C ALA A 579 -19.31 -14.31 -22.26
N LYS A 580 -19.74 -14.84 -21.11
CA LYS A 580 -21.10 -15.35 -20.90
C LYS A 580 -22.13 -14.27 -20.51
N ILE A 581 -21.68 -13.10 -20.07
CA ILE A 581 -22.55 -11.97 -19.68
C ILE A 581 -22.80 -11.05 -20.90
N SER A 582 -21.92 -11.09 -21.90
CA SER A 582 -22.02 -10.31 -23.15
C SER A 582 -22.73 -11.04 -24.30
N GLN A 583 -23.25 -12.23 -24.07
CA GLN A 583 -24.23 -12.94 -24.92
C GLN A 583 -25.62 -12.91 -24.28
#